data_76a79db676b8a932bd6436a389a7ce98
#
_entry.id   76a79db676b8a932bd6436a389a7ce98
#
_cell.length_a   1.000
_cell.length_b   1.000
_cell.length_c   1.000
_cell.angle_alpha   90.00
_cell.angle_beta   90.00
_cell.angle_gamma   90.00
#
_symmetry.space_group_name_H-M   'P 1'
#
loop_
_entity.id
_entity.type
_entity.pdbx_description
1 polymer ?
#
loop_
_entity_poly.entity_id
_entity_poly.type
_entity_poly.pdbx_seq_one_letter_code
_entity_poly.pdbx_strand_id
1 'polypeptide(L)'
;MEPSSHAYIAMDLKSFYASVECVDRGLDPLNTNLVVADASRTQKTICLAVSPSLKAYGISGRARLFEVISKVREVNALRKVRAPGGAFTGKSSFADELQEHSELEVAFVTATPRMARYLEYSTQIYDIYLKYIAPEDIHVYSIDEVFLDVTQYLKTYGMTARELASKIAMEILEKKGLTATAGIGTNLYLCKIAMDIVAKHMEPDENGVRIAELDEISYRELLWDHKPLTDFWRVGTGYRRKLEAAGMFTMGDVARCSIGSTQDYYNEDLLYKMFGINAELLIDHAWGYEPVTMDLIKSYRPETNCISSGQVLHCAMDFTKTKIIVREMAEQLALDLMAKKLVTDQIVLTVGYDIDNLKIPEIADHYHGEITVDRYGRSVPKHAHGTGNLTTMTASLSKITETTMGLYERIVNPSLLTRRITLTANHLKDADKVKDEPVYEQLDLFSGGLLYAEQEPAQHTTQQEKERLEKEKHLQEAMLRVKSKYGKNAILKAADLQEGATTIDRNRQIGGHKA
;
A
#
# COMPACT_ATOMS: atom_id res chain seq x y z
N MET A 1 -14.48 12.26 -38.11
CA MET A 1 -13.19 11.99 -37.47
C MET A 1 -13.40 10.69 -36.72
N GLU A 2 -12.79 9.61 -37.16
CA GLU A 2 -12.68 8.42 -36.33
C GLU A 2 -11.97 8.82 -35.03
N PRO A 3 -12.43 8.41 -33.84
CA PRO A 3 -11.69 8.66 -32.63
C PRO A 3 -10.31 8.03 -32.79
N SER A 4 -9.25 8.85 -32.78
CA SER A 4 -7.89 8.33 -32.79
C SER A 4 -7.78 7.35 -31.61
N SER A 5 -7.59 6.07 -31.89
CA SER A 5 -7.43 5.08 -30.86
C SER A 5 -6.19 5.45 -30.03
N HIS A 6 -6.37 5.69 -28.73
CA HIS A 6 -5.24 5.90 -27.84
C HIS A 6 -4.36 4.65 -27.81
N ALA A 7 -3.09 4.84 -27.56
CA ALA A 7 -2.13 3.78 -27.32
C ALA A 7 -1.46 4.02 -25.96
N TYR A 8 -1.74 3.15 -25.02
CA TYR A 8 -1.14 3.17 -23.69
C TYR A 8 -0.20 1.99 -23.49
N ILE A 9 0.90 2.21 -22.80
CA ILE A 9 1.82 1.16 -22.36
C ILE A 9 1.82 1.13 -20.83
N ALA A 10 1.57 -0.03 -20.24
CA ALA A 10 1.88 -0.31 -18.85
C ALA A 10 3.20 -1.07 -18.77
N MET A 11 4.12 -0.67 -17.88
CA MET A 11 5.39 -1.37 -17.65
C MET A 11 5.57 -1.70 -16.18
N ASP A 12 6.07 -2.91 -15.89
CA ASP A 12 6.33 -3.44 -14.54
C ASP A 12 7.73 -4.07 -14.49
N LEU A 13 8.51 -3.71 -13.47
CA LEU A 13 9.86 -4.25 -13.25
C LEU A 13 9.78 -5.59 -12.49
N LYS A 14 10.27 -6.64 -13.11
CA LYS A 14 10.13 -8.02 -12.60
C LYS A 14 10.78 -8.21 -11.25
N SER A 15 9.96 -8.51 -10.21
CA SER A 15 10.42 -8.75 -8.83
C SER A 15 11.35 -7.64 -8.30
N PHE A 16 11.03 -6.39 -8.57
CA PHE A 16 11.88 -5.20 -8.49
C PHE A 16 12.88 -5.20 -7.33
N TYR A 17 12.42 -5.27 -6.07
CA TYR A 17 13.33 -5.20 -4.93
C TYR A 17 14.33 -6.37 -4.91
N ALA A 18 13.90 -7.58 -5.26
CA ALA A 18 14.79 -8.74 -5.32
C ALA A 18 15.81 -8.58 -6.45
N SER A 19 15.38 -8.06 -7.60
CA SER A 19 16.26 -7.81 -8.73
C SER A 19 17.30 -6.75 -8.43
N VAL A 20 16.93 -5.63 -7.78
CA VAL A 20 17.90 -4.61 -7.31
C VAL A 20 18.91 -5.22 -6.35
N GLU A 21 18.46 -6.06 -5.41
CA GLU A 21 19.36 -6.72 -4.47
C GLU A 21 20.33 -7.70 -5.15
N CYS A 22 19.89 -8.39 -6.20
CA CYS A 22 20.77 -9.23 -7.02
C CYS A 22 21.81 -8.39 -7.77
N VAL A 23 21.37 -7.38 -8.52
CA VAL A 23 22.26 -6.51 -9.32
C VAL A 23 23.33 -5.85 -8.46
N ASP A 24 22.95 -5.28 -7.31
CA ASP A 24 23.92 -4.64 -6.39
C ASP A 24 24.96 -5.63 -5.80
N ARG A 25 24.70 -6.94 -5.87
CA ARG A 25 25.63 -8.01 -5.45
C ARG A 25 26.37 -8.67 -6.59
N GLY A 26 26.17 -8.21 -7.84
CA GLY A 26 26.74 -8.84 -9.03
C GLY A 26 26.13 -10.22 -9.33
N LEU A 27 24.86 -10.45 -8.90
CA LEU A 27 24.12 -11.70 -9.12
C LEU A 27 23.09 -11.52 -10.22
N ASP A 28 22.80 -12.59 -10.95
CA ASP A 28 21.71 -12.59 -11.95
C ASP A 28 20.33 -12.63 -11.26
N PRO A 29 19.47 -11.61 -11.46
CA PRO A 29 18.12 -11.56 -10.88
C PRO A 29 17.19 -12.69 -11.30
N LEU A 30 17.40 -13.29 -12.48
CA LEU A 30 16.55 -14.37 -12.99
C LEU A 30 16.98 -15.75 -12.48
N ASN A 31 18.28 -15.89 -12.21
CA ASN A 31 18.90 -17.17 -11.81
C ASN A 31 19.00 -17.33 -10.29
N THR A 32 19.11 -16.23 -9.54
CA THR A 32 19.42 -16.28 -8.10
C THR A 32 18.17 -16.44 -7.24
N ASN A 33 18.14 -17.42 -6.36
CA ASN A 33 17.15 -17.58 -5.31
C ASN A 33 17.37 -16.55 -4.21
N LEU A 34 16.53 -15.51 -4.14
CA LEU A 34 16.67 -14.42 -3.18
C LEU A 34 15.30 -13.95 -2.67
N VAL A 35 15.23 -13.64 -1.39
CA VAL A 35 14.10 -12.93 -0.78
C VAL A 35 14.56 -11.62 -0.14
N VAL A 36 13.73 -10.59 -0.22
CA VAL A 36 13.94 -9.33 0.50
C VAL A 36 13.07 -9.35 1.75
N ALA A 37 13.71 -9.55 2.90
CA ALA A 37 13.02 -9.64 4.18
C ALA A 37 13.90 -9.17 5.34
N ASP A 38 13.32 -8.52 6.35
CA ASP A 38 14.03 -8.16 7.58
C ASP A 38 14.01 -9.32 8.57
N ALA A 39 14.98 -10.22 8.44
CA ALA A 39 15.14 -11.39 9.31
C ALA A 39 15.44 -11.01 10.79
N SER A 40 15.90 -9.77 11.07
CA SER A 40 16.15 -9.30 12.43
C SER A 40 14.87 -9.13 13.25
N ARG A 41 13.70 -9.02 12.59
CA ARG A 41 12.41 -8.89 13.28
C ARG A 41 11.91 -10.25 13.77
N THR A 42 11.39 -11.05 12.89
CA THR A 42 10.90 -12.43 13.18
C THR A 42 10.73 -13.19 11.86
N GLN A 43 10.67 -14.52 11.91
CA GLN A 43 10.31 -15.33 10.73
C GLN A 43 8.88 -15.09 10.21
N LYS A 44 8.02 -14.40 10.98
CA LYS A 44 6.67 -13.99 10.56
C LYS A 44 6.68 -12.72 9.71
N THR A 45 7.86 -12.10 9.45
CA THR A 45 7.98 -10.93 8.60
C THR A 45 7.52 -11.25 7.17
N ILE A 46 6.88 -10.27 6.52
CA ILE A 46 6.49 -10.40 5.11
C ILE A 46 7.71 -10.12 4.25
N CYS A 47 7.98 -10.97 3.28
CA CYS A 47 8.95 -10.70 2.24
C CYS A 47 8.43 -9.57 1.34
N LEU A 48 9.21 -8.53 1.14
CA LEU A 48 8.88 -7.43 0.21
C LEU A 48 8.92 -7.89 -1.23
N ALA A 49 9.85 -8.79 -1.54
CA ALA A 49 9.97 -9.43 -2.85
C ALA A 49 10.58 -10.83 -2.72
N VAL A 50 10.26 -11.66 -3.71
CA VAL A 50 10.81 -12.98 -3.94
C VAL A 50 11.31 -13.03 -5.37
N SER A 51 12.51 -13.54 -5.61
CA SER A 51 13.09 -13.63 -6.96
C SER A 51 12.28 -14.55 -7.88
N PRO A 52 12.37 -14.38 -9.20
CA PRO A 52 11.67 -15.22 -10.18
C PRO A 52 12.01 -16.71 -10.04
N SER A 53 13.29 -17.04 -9.87
CA SER A 53 13.76 -18.42 -9.67
C SER A 53 13.13 -19.09 -8.44
N LEU A 54 12.98 -18.33 -7.35
CA LEU A 54 12.39 -18.85 -6.12
C LEU A 54 10.84 -18.95 -6.22
N LYS A 55 10.20 -18.04 -6.99
CA LYS A 55 8.76 -18.13 -7.31
C LYS A 55 8.42 -19.38 -8.12
N ALA A 56 9.34 -19.89 -8.94
CA ALA A 56 9.15 -21.11 -9.72
C ALA A 56 8.89 -22.37 -8.84
N TYR A 57 9.28 -22.33 -7.56
CA TYR A 57 8.92 -23.36 -6.58
C TYR A 57 7.51 -23.18 -5.98
N GLY A 58 6.68 -22.26 -6.49
CA GLY A 58 5.33 -21.99 -5.99
C GLY A 58 5.29 -21.07 -4.77
N ILE A 59 6.36 -20.31 -4.51
CA ILE A 59 6.41 -19.32 -3.43
C ILE A 59 5.77 -18.01 -3.88
N SER A 60 4.80 -17.51 -3.11
CA SER A 60 4.14 -16.23 -3.40
C SER A 60 5.12 -15.05 -3.33
N GLY A 61 4.93 -14.05 -4.19
CA GLY A 61 5.76 -12.83 -4.22
C GLY A 61 5.75 -12.03 -2.91
N ARG A 62 4.74 -12.20 -2.06
CA ARG A 62 4.62 -11.59 -0.73
C ARG A 62 4.44 -12.62 0.39
N ALA A 63 5.06 -13.78 0.25
CA ALA A 63 5.09 -14.81 1.29
C ALA A 63 5.71 -14.27 2.59
N ARG A 64 5.35 -14.86 3.71
CA ARG A 64 6.09 -14.66 4.96
C ARG A 64 7.38 -15.47 4.94
N LEU A 65 8.41 -15.00 5.62
CA LEU A 65 9.72 -15.67 5.60
C LEU A 65 9.62 -17.13 6.07
N PHE A 66 8.79 -17.46 7.05
CA PHE A 66 8.59 -18.84 7.49
C PHE A 66 7.92 -19.72 6.41
N GLU A 67 7.05 -19.14 5.57
CA GLU A 67 6.42 -19.86 4.46
C GLU A 67 7.46 -20.19 3.37
N VAL A 68 8.36 -19.25 3.09
CA VAL A 68 9.51 -19.49 2.19
C VAL A 68 10.37 -20.63 2.74
N ILE A 69 10.77 -20.57 4.01
CA ILE A 69 11.59 -21.60 4.67
C ILE A 69 10.88 -22.96 4.61
N SER A 70 9.59 -23.01 4.90
CA SER A 70 8.79 -24.24 4.87
C SER A 70 8.72 -24.83 3.46
N LYS A 71 8.47 -23.98 2.45
CA LYS A 71 8.38 -24.42 1.06
C LYS A 71 9.73 -24.92 0.53
N VAL A 72 10.83 -24.24 0.85
CA VAL A 72 12.17 -24.71 0.48
C VAL A 72 12.50 -26.06 1.14
N ARG A 73 12.09 -26.28 2.40
CA ARG A 73 12.24 -27.61 3.06
C ARG A 73 11.44 -28.70 2.34
N GLU A 74 10.20 -28.40 1.95
CA GLU A 74 9.36 -29.33 1.16
C GLU A 74 10.05 -29.70 -0.17
N VAL A 75 10.51 -28.69 -0.92
CA VAL A 75 11.24 -28.88 -2.18
C VAL A 75 12.50 -29.73 -1.95
N ASN A 76 13.27 -29.44 -0.91
CA ASN A 76 14.47 -30.20 -0.58
C ASN A 76 14.16 -31.64 -0.15
N ALA A 77 13.06 -31.91 0.53
CA ALA A 77 12.62 -33.27 0.84
C ALA A 77 12.37 -34.07 -0.44
N LEU A 78 11.70 -33.48 -1.44
CA LEU A 78 11.47 -34.10 -2.74
C LEU A 78 12.76 -34.28 -3.55
N ARG A 79 13.66 -33.29 -3.54
CA ARG A 79 14.95 -33.36 -4.23
C ARG A 79 15.84 -34.44 -3.64
N LYS A 80 15.85 -34.60 -2.32
CA LYS A 80 16.67 -35.61 -1.63
C LYS A 80 16.35 -37.03 -2.08
N VAL A 81 15.09 -37.33 -2.41
CA VAL A 81 14.69 -38.64 -2.96
C VAL A 81 15.31 -38.88 -4.34
N ARG A 82 15.57 -37.81 -5.10
CA ARG A 82 16.16 -37.91 -6.46
C ARG A 82 17.68 -37.76 -6.46
N ALA A 83 18.26 -37.33 -5.34
CA ALA A 83 19.72 -37.17 -5.22
C ALA A 83 20.43 -38.53 -5.23
N PRO A 84 21.61 -38.64 -5.87
CA PRO A 84 22.41 -39.85 -5.84
C PRO A 84 22.73 -40.27 -4.40
N GLY A 85 22.41 -41.54 -4.08
CA GLY A 85 22.59 -42.06 -2.70
C GLY A 85 21.64 -41.47 -1.65
N GLY A 86 20.62 -40.68 -2.04
CA GLY A 86 19.64 -40.11 -1.13
C GLY A 86 20.22 -39.05 -0.19
N ALA A 87 21.35 -38.43 -0.55
CA ALA A 87 22.04 -37.41 0.26
C ALA A 87 22.50 -36.25 -0.61
N PHE A 88 22.48 -35.03 -0.03
CA PHE A 88 23.04 -33.86 -0.67
C PHE A 88 24.56 -33.79 -0.46
N THR A 89 25.29 -33.37 -1.49
CA THR A 89 26.75 -33.13 -1.46
C THR A 89 27.10 -31.68 -1.22
N GLY A 90 26.15 -30.77 -1.39
CA GLY A 90 26.30 -29.32 -1.23
C GLY A 90 24.96 -28.60 -1.26
N LYS A 91 25.01 -27.29 -1.41
CA LYS A 91 23.83 -26.43 -1.58
C LYS A 91 24.12 -25.33 -2.59
N SER A 92 23.11 -24.89 -3.34
CA SER A 92 23.21 -23.76 -4.23
C SER A 92 21.97 -22.85 -4.12
N SER A 93 22.18 -21.56 -4.40
CA SER A 93 21.13 -20.57 -4.57
C SER A 93 20.93 -20.18 -6.04
N PHE A 94 21.54 -20.89 -7.00
CA PHE A 94 21.42 -20.63 -8.43
C PHE A 94 20.56 -21.69 -9.10
N ALA A 95 19.58 -21.22 -9.91
CA ALA A 95 18.58 -22.10 -10.51
C ALA A 95 19.19 -23.03 -11.56
N ASP A 96 20.14 -22.56 -12.36
CA ASP A 96 20.90 -23.35 -13.35
C ASP A 96 21.69 -24.50 -12.68
N GLU A 97 22.49 -24.20 -11.66
CA GLU A 97 23.22 -25.21 -10.90
C GLU A 97 22.28 -26.24 -10.27
N LEU A 98 21.14 -25.78 -9.72
CA LEU A 98 20.14 -26.66 -9.14
C LEU A 98 19.42 -27.51 -10.19
N GLN A 99 19.35 -27.07 -11.44
CA GLN A 99 18.78 -27.83 -12.54
C GLN A 99 19.74 -28.92 -13.05
N GLU A 100 21.02 -28.59 -13.15
CA GLU A 100 22.08 -29.50 -13.61
C GLU A 100 22.47 -30.52 -12.54
N HIS A 101 22.46 -30.14 -11.25
CA HIS A 101 22.95 -30.89 -10.12
C HIS A 101 21.86 -31.29 -9.14
N SER A 102 21.30 -32.50 -9.29
CA SER A 102 20.24 -33.00 -8.41
C SER A 102 20.70 -33.26 -6.97
N GLU A 103 22.01 -33.45 -6.76
CA GLU A 103 22.67 -33.62 -5.47
C GLU A 103 22.84 -32.35 -4.66
N LEU A 104 22.48 -31.17 -5.19
CA LEU A 104 22.55 -29.92 -4.46
C LEU A 104 21.23 -29.60 -3.76
N GLU A 105 21.33 -29.16 -2.50
CA GLU A 105 20.22 -28.62 -1.73
C GLU A 105 19.85 -27.21 -2.21
N VAL A 106 18.56 -26.92 -2.38
CA VAL A 106 18.08 -25.56 -2.67
C VAL A 106 18.33 -24.66 -1.46
N ALA A 107 19.11 -23.62 -1.67
CA ALA A 107 19.32 -22.53 -0.73
C ALA A 107 18.80 -21.21 -1.31
N PHE A 108 18.70 -20.19 -0.48
CA PHE A 108 18.34 -18.83 -0.91
C PHE A 108 19.04 -17.77 -0.07
N VAL A 109 19.25 -16.60 -0.67
CA VAL A 109 19.79 -15.41 -0.02
C VAL A 109 18.64 -14.63 0.63
N THR A 110 18.84 -14.18 1.86
CA THR A 110 17.93 -13.23 2.52
C THR A 110 18.57 -11.86 2.56
N ALA A 111 18.04 -10.91 1.80
CA ALA A 111 18.49 -9.53 1.76
C ALA A 111 17.64 -8.66 2.68
N THR A 112 18.30 -7.84 3.50
CA THR A 112 17.61 -6.82 4.31
C THR A 112 17.07 -5.72 3.40
N PRO A 113 15.82 -5.24 3.58
CA PRO A 113 15.26 -4.14 2.79
C PRO A 113 16.14 -2.87 2.86
N ARG A 114 16.29 -2.20 1.70
CA ARG A 114 16.99 -0.91 1.55
C ARG A 114 16.10 0.04 0.74
N MET A 115 15.04 0.57 1.37
CA MET A 115 14.01 1.32 0.67
C MET A 115 14.52 2.56 -0.05
N ALA A 116 15.51 3.27 0.52
CA ALA A 116 16.13 4.42 -0.14
C ALA A 116 16.83 4.03 -1.46
N ARG A 117 17.48 2.85 -1.46
CA ARG A 117 18.15 2.31 -2.66
C ARG A 117 17.14 1.97 -3.76
N TYR A 118 15.99 1.41 -3.38
CA TYR A 118 14.93 1.08 -4.35
C TYR A 118 14.32 2.34 -4.95
N LEU A 119 14.11 3.39 -4.14
CA LEU A 119 13.66 4.69 -4.64
C LEU A 119 14.67 5.32 -5.61
N GLU A 120 15.95 5.21 -5.31
CA GLU A 120 17.02 5.68 -6.21
C GLU A 120 16.97 4.97 -7.56
N TYR A 121 16.85 3.62 -7.59
CA TYR A 121 16.69 2.85 -8.83
C TYR A 121 15.42 3.26 -9.59
N SER A 122 14.29 3.39 -8.89
CA SER A 122 13.03 3.83 -9.47
C SER A 122 13.14 5.21 -10.14
N THR A 123 13.80 6.17 -9.47
CA THR A 123 14.05 7.51 -10.02
C THR A 123 14.95 7.44 -11.27
N GLN A 124 16.01 6.67 -11.23
CA GLN A 124 16.92 6.50 -12.38
C GLN A 124 16.23 5.82 -13.57
N ILE A 125 15.24 4.94 -13.32
CA ILE A 125 14.43 4.32 -14.38
C ILE A 125 13.41 5.32 -14.91
N TYR A 126 12.83 6.16 -14.04
CA TYR A 126 11.97 7.25 -14.48
C TYR A 126 12.70 8.21 -15.43
N ASP A 127 13.99 8.50 -15.18
CA ASP A 127 14.83 9.29 -16.10
C ASP A 127 15.01 8.61 -17.47
N ILE A 128 14.90 7.29 -17.57
CA ILE A 128 14.88 6.57 -18.85
C ILE A 128 13.56 6.84 -19.56
N TYR A 129 12.42 6.75 -18.87
CA TYR A 129 11.12 7.07 -19.49
C TYR A 129 11.07 8.49 -20.04
N LEU A 130 11.62 9.48 -19.30
CA LEU A 130 11.67 10.88 -19.71
C LEU A 130 12.45 11.15 -21.00
N LYS A 131 13.29 10.24 -21.47
CA LYS A 131 13.97 10.38 -22.78
C LYS A 131 13.03 10.16 -23.96
N TYR A 132 11.94 9.46 -23.73
CA TYR A 132 10.99 9.05 -24.76
C TYR A 132 9.65 9.75 -24.65
N ILE A 133 9.19 10.02 -23.44
CA ILE A 133 7.84 10.45 -23.11
C ILE A 133 7.92 11.66 -22.18
N ALA A 134 7.11 12.67 -22.42
CA ALA A 134 7.03 13.86 -21.56
C ALA A 134 6.37 13.54 -20.20
N PRO A 135 6.70 14.26 -19.13
CA PRO A 135 6.19 13.97 -17.77
C PRO A 135 4.67 14.00 -17.65
N GLU A 136 3.99 14.82 -18.47
CA GLU A 136 2.54 14.91 -18.55
C GLU A 136 1.88 13.61 -18.99
N ASP A 137 2.55 12.83 -19.86
CA ASP A 137 2.07 11.58 -20.43
C ASP A 137 2.58 10.34 -19.66
N ILE A 138 3.24 10.54 -18.50
CA ILE A 138 3.73 9.49 -17.63
C ILE A 138 2.96 9.49 -16.31
N HIS A 139 2.32 8.40 -15.93
CA HIS A 139 1.75 8.19 -14.61
C HIS A 139 2.52 7.11 -13.85
N VAL A 140 3.26 7.52 -12.80
CA VAL A 140 3.93 6.58 -11.88
C VAL A 140 2.87 5.97 -10.98
N TYR A 141 2.51 4.72 -11.25
CA TYR A 141 1.49 3.99 -10.50
C TYR A 141 2.03 3.43 -9.18
N SER A 142 3.26 2.93 -9.22
CA SER A 142 4.00 2.46 -8.04
C SER A 142 5.50 2.70 -8.20
N ILE A 143 6.31 2.21 -7.26
CA ILE A 143 7.78 2.30 -7.32
C ILE A 143 8.38 1.51 -8.50
N ASP A 144 7.67 0.52 -9.02
CA ASP A 144 8.10 -0.44 -10.05
C ASP A 144 7.16 -0.51 -11.26
N GLU A 145 6.09 0.28 -11.25
CA GLU A 145 5.07 0.26 -12.29
C GLU A 145 4.71 1.65 -12.79
N VAL A 146 4.57 1.80 -14.11
CA VAL A 146 4.25 3.05 -14.80
C VAL A 146 3.24 2.83 -15.91
N PHE A 147 2.40 3.84 -16.16
CA PHE A 147 1.60 3.98 -17.37
C PHE A 147 2.14 5.11 -18.21
N LEU A 148 2.19 4.89 -19.52
CA LEU A 148 2.68 5.82 -20.53
C LEU A 148 1.58 6.00 -21.60
N ASP A 149 1.15 7.23 -21.85
CA ASP A 149 0.38 7.55 -23.06
C ASP A 149 1.37 7.79 -24.21
N VAL A 150 1.39 6.88 -25.16
CA VAL A 150 2.33 6.94 -26.28
C VAL A 150 1.69 7.39 -27.59
N THR A 151 0.42 7.73 -27.56
CA THR A 151 -0.41 8.04 -28.75
C THR A 151 0.26 9.02 -29.70
N GLN A 152 0.77 10.14 -29.18
CA GLN A 152 1.38 11.19 -30.00
C GLN A 152 2.82 10.89 -30.43
N TYR A 153 3.51 10.00 -29.70
CA TYR A 153 4.93 9.72 -29.90
C TYR A 153 5.19 8.72 -31.03
N LEU A 154 4.26 7.79 -31.27
CA LEU A 154 4.44 6.71 -32.24
C LEU A 154 4.70 7.26 -33.64
N LYS A 155 3.93 8.27 -34.06
CA LYS A 155 4.12 8.93 -35.36
C LYS A 155 5.46 9.68 -35.44
N THR A 156 5.83 10.36 -34.35
CA THR A 156 7.08 11.14 -34.27
C THR A 156 8.31 10.24 -34.33
N TYR A 157 8.27 9.09 -33.69
CA TYR A 157 9.39 8.13 -33.73
C TYR A 157 9.34 7.18 -34.92
N GLY A 158 8.23 7.12 -35.67
CA GLY A 158 8.03 6.15 -36.75
C GLY A 158 8.06 4.70 -36.22
N MET A 159 7.57 4.47 -35.03
CA MET A 159 7.58 3.18 -34.30
C MET A 159 6.17 2.76 -33.92
N THR A 160 5.95 1.45 -33.83
CA THR A 160 4.78 0.88 -33.14
C THR A 160 4.91 1.00 -31.63
N ALA A 161 3.81 0.85 -30.90
CA ALA A 161 3.84 0.84 -29.43
C ALA A 161 4.72 -0.31 -28.90
N ARG A 162 4.71 -1.47 -29.58
CA ARG A 162 5.54 -2.63 -29.25
C ARG A 162 7.03 -2.34 -29.40
N GLU A 163 7.44 -1.74 -30.51
CA GLU A 163 8.85 -1.36 -30.73
C GLU A 163 9.33 -0.35 -29.72
N LEU A 164 8.48 0.63 -29.35
CA LEU A 164 8.81 1.62 -28.33
C LEU A 164 8.92 0.98 -26.94
N ALA A 165 7.98 0.10 -26.56
CA ALA A 165 8.02 -0.63 -25.29
C ALA A 165 9.25 -1.52 -25.21
N SER A 166 9.59 -2.26 -26.26
CA SER A 166 10.80 -3.09 -26.34
C SER A 166 12.07 -2.26 -26.20
N LYS A 167 12.15 -1.13 -26.90
CA LYS A 167 13.30 -0.21 -26.81
C LYS A 167 13.53 0.32 -25.39
N ILE A 168 12.44 0.73 -24.71
CA ILE A 168 12.52 1.21 -23.33
C ILE A 168 12.95 0.06 -22.40
N ALA A 169 12.35 -1.14 -22.53
CA ALA A 169 12.67 -2.31 -21.72
C ALA A 169 14.14 -2.73 -21.87
N MET A 170 14.67 -2.71 -23.09
CA MET A 170 16.07 -3.02 -23.38
C MET A 170 17.02 -1.98 -22.79
N GLU A 171 16.69 -0.68 -22.85
CA GLU A 171 17.52 0.35 -22.21
C GLU A 171 17.54 0.21 -20.68
N ILE A 172 16.42 -0.20 -20.06
CA ILE A 172 16.35 -0.50 -18.63
C ILE A 172 17.25 -1.70 -18.30
N LEU A 173 17.19 -2.76 -19.10
CA LEU A 173 18.03 -3.94 -18.91
C LEU A 173 19.51 -3.60 -19.04
N GLU A 174 19.90 -2.89 -20.09
CA GLU A 174 21.28 -2.51 -20.37
C GLU A 174 21.86 -1.62 -19.26
N LYS A 175 21.10 -0.61 -18.82
CA LYS A 175 21.62 0.39 -17.87
C LYS A 175 21.47 0.00 -16.42
N LYS A 176 20.48 -0.86 -16.09
CA LYS A 176 20.12 -1.18 -14.71
C LYS A 176 20.18 -2.67 -14.39
N GLY A 177 20.33 -3.54 -15.39
CA GLY A 177 20.32 -4.99 -15.19
C GLY A 177 18.93 -5.53 -14.75
N LEU A 178 17.85 -4.78 -14.98
CA LEU A 178 16.50 -5.13 -14.58
C LEU A 178 15.65 -5.46 -15.79
N THR A 179 14.90 -6.55 -15.71
CA THR A 179 13.93 -6.91 -16.76
C THR A 179 12.58 -6.24 -16.52
N ALA A 180 11.97 -5.75 -17.59
CA ALA A 180 10.63 -5.18 -17.58
C ALA A 180 9.66 -6.08 -18.36
N THR A 181 8.38 -6.06 -17.97
CA THR A 181 7.26 -6.62 -18.70
C THR A 181 6.36 -5.48 -19.12
N ALA A 182 5.82 -5.52 -20.34
CA ALA A 182 4.94 -4.46 -20.83
C ALA A 182 3.60 -5.01 -21.32
N GLY A 183 2.56 -4.22 -21.15
CA GLY A 183 1.25 -4.42 -21.75
C GLY A 183 0.85 -3.18 -22.54
N ILE A 184 0.30 -3.39 -23.73
CA ILE A 184 -0.18 -2.34 -24.62
C ILE A 184 -1.70 -2.46 -24.73
N GLY A 185 -2.39 -1.33 -24.73
CA GLY A 185 -3.84 -1.31 -24.84
C GLY A 185 -4.38 0.00 -25.37
N THR A 186 -5.62 -0.02 -25.85
CA THR A 186 -6.36 1.15 -26.34
C THR A 186 -6.81 2.06 -25.18
N ASN A 187 -6.77 1.58 -23.95
CA ASN A 187 -7.05 2.32 -22.73
C ASN A 187 -6.18 1.83 -21.56
N LEU A 188 -6.23 2.53 -20.43
CA LEU A 188 -5.40 2.23 -19.24
C LEU A 188 -5.74 0.87 -18.61
N TYR A 189 -6.98 0.43 -18.67
CA TYR A 189 -7.36 -0.90 -18.16
C TYR A 189 -6.76 -2.01 -19.05
N LEU A 190 -6.93 -1.93 -20.34
CA LEU A 190 -6.48 -2.96 -21.28
C LEU A 190 -4.96 -3.11 -21.29
N CYS A 191 -4.19 -1.99 -21.26
CA CYS A 191 -2.73 -2.11 -21.17
C CYS A 191 -2.28 -2.77 -19.85
N LYS A 192 -2.96 -2.47 -18.73
CA LYS A 192 -2.69 -3.13 -17.43
C LYS A 192 -3.01 -4.62 -17.46
N ILE A 193 -4.17 -5.00 -18.01
CA ILE A 193 -4.59 -6.40 -18.14
C ILE A 193 -3.69 -7.18 -19.12
N ALA A 194 -3.31 -6.58 -20.24
CA ALA A 194 -2.33 -7.16 -21.15
C ALA A 194 -1.01 -7.48 -20.44
N MET A 195 -0.53 -6.56 -19.60
CA MET A 195 0.69 -6.77 -18.83
C MET A 195 0.53 -7.86 -17.77
N ASP A 196 -0.50 -7.78 -16.92
CA ASP A 196 -0.62 -8.61 -15.72
C ASP A 196 -1.07 -10.04 -16.03
N ILE A 197 -2.02 -10.22 -16.95
CA ILE A 197 -2.60 -11.54 -17.25
C ILE A 197 -1.90 -12.21 -18.43
N VAL A 198 -1.59 -11.45 -19.48
CA VAL A 198 -1.03 -12.06 -20.71
C VAL A 198 0.49 -12.04 -20.69
N ALA A 199 1.11 -10.86 -20.66
CA ALA A 199 2.56 -10.72 -20.82
C ALA A 199 3.38 -11.43 -19.72
N LYS A 200 2.93 -11.41 -18.48
CA LYS A 200 3.63 -12.10 -17.36
C LYS A 200 3.67 -13.63 -17.50
N HIS A 201 2.77 -14.21 -18.32
CA HIS A 201 2.65 -15.66 -18.49
C HIS A 201 3.12 -16.18 -19.87
N MET A 202 3.48 -15.27 -20.78
CA MET A 202 4.03 -15.64 -22.10
C MET A 202 5.54 -15.85 -22.03
N GLU A 203 6.09 -16.59 -23.01
CA GLU A 203 7.53 -16.71 -23.18
C GLU A 203 8.11 -15.35 -23.63
N PRO A 204 9.37 -15.02 -23.24
CA PRO A 204 10.03 -13.82 -23.70
C PRO A 204 10.29 -13.89 -25.22
N ASP A 205 10.32 -12.72 -25.86
CA ASP A 205 10.74 -12.59 -27.25
C ASP A 205 12.26 -12.82 -27.40
N GLU A 206 12.75 -12.67 -28.64
CA GLU A 206 14.18 -12.80 -28.97
C GLU A 206 15.11 -11.85 -28.20
N ASN A 207 14.56 -10.74 -27.66
CA ASN A 207 15.26 -9.76 -26.85
C ASN A 207 15.10 -10.03 -25.33
N GLY A 208 14.43 -11.10 -24.95
CA GLY A 208 14.15 -11.42 -23.56
C GLY A 208 13.02 -10.61 -22.91
N VAL A 209 12.27 -9.83 -23.72
CA VAL A 209 11.18 -8.97 -23.26
C VAL A 209 9.83 -9.67 -23.42
N ARG A 210 8.91 -9.43 -22.50
CA ARG A 210 7.52 -9.91 -22.55
C ARG A 210 6.58 -8.74 -22.80
N ILE A 211 5.93 -8.72 -23.97
CA ILE A 211 5.01 -7.66 -24.37
C ILE A 211 3.74 -8.27 -24.91
N ALA A 212 2.59 -7.95 -24.30
CA ALA A 212 1.27 -8.32 -24.80
C ALA A 212 0.48 -7.08 -25.23
N GLU A 213 -0.45 -7.26 -26.14
CA GLU A 213 -1.34 -6.21 -26.66
C GLU A 213 -2.79 -6.67 -26.55
N LEU A 214 -3.67 -5.78 -26.10
CA LEU A 214 -5.11 -6.00 -26.05
C LEU A 214 -5.86 -4.76 -26.55
N ASP A 215 -6.87 -4.99 -27.37
CA ASP A 215 -7.99 -4.11 -27.61
C ASP A 215 -9.27 -4.69 -26.98
N GLU A 216 -10.39 -4.01 -27.10
CA GLU A 216 -11.66 -4.42 -26.51
C GLU A 216 -12.17 -5.75 -27.07
N ILE A 217 -11.84 -6.07 -28.33
CA ILE A 217 -12.29 -7.31 -28.99
C ILE A 217 -11.43 -8.47 -28.52
N SER A 218 -10.12 -8.36 -28.64
CA SER A 218 -9.17 -9.39 -28.20
C SER A 218 -9.24 -9.65 -26.71
N TYR A 219 -9.51 -8.62 -25.89
CA TYR A 219 -9.79 -8.79 -24.47
C TYR A 219 -10.98 -9.73 -24.23
N ARG A 220 -12.10 -9.49 -24.93
CA ARG A 220 -13.32 -10.32 -24.76
C ARG A 220 -13.08 -11.74 -25.24
N GLU A 221 -12.41 -11.90 -26.38
CA GLU A 221 -12.13 -13.21 -26.97
C GLU A 221 -11.18 -14.05 -26.10
N LEU A 222 -10.16 -13.44 -25.52
CA LEU A 222 -9.11 -14.15 -24.79
C LEU A 222 -9.38 -14.29 -23.28
N LEU A 223 -10.04 -13.29 -22.67
CA LEU A 223 -10.04 -13.17 -21.21
C LEU A 223 -11.43 -13.18 -20.56
N TRP A 224 -12.54 -13.16 -21.32
CA TRP A 224 -13.86 -13.23 -20.69
C TRP A 224 -14.08 -14.48 -19.85
N ASP A 225 -13.46 -15.60 -20.19
CA ASP A 225 -13.55 -16.86 -19.45
C ASP A 225 -12.37 -17.10 -18.50
N HIS A 226 -11.44 -16.13 -18.38
CA HIS A 226 -10.28 -16.26 -17.50
C HIS A 226 -10.68 -16.32 -16.02
N LYS A 227 -9.96 -17.16 -15.27
CA LYS A 227 -10.08 -17.35 -13.81
C LYS A 227 -8.69 -17.37 -13.17
N PRO A 228 -8.58 -16.91 -11.93
CA PRO A 228 -9.63 -16.36 -11.07
C PRO A 228 -9.94 -14.88 -11.34
N LEU A 229 -11.11 -14.41 -10.97
CA LEU A 229 -11.52 -13.01 -11.07
C LEU A 229 -10.54 -12.02 -10.40
N THR A 230 -9.78 -12.47 -9.40
CA THR A 230 -8.80 -11.64 -8.68
C THR A 230 -7.55 -11.28 -9.47
N ASP A 231 -7.36 -11.83 -10.66
CA ASP A 231 -6.27 -11.47 -11.56
C ASP A 231 -6.58 -10.17 -12.30
N PHE A 232 -7.86 -9.82 -12.39
CA PHE A 232 -8.29 -8.57 -13.02
C PHE A 232 -8.09 -7.38 -12.09
N TRP A 233 -7.55 -6.31 -12.64
CA TRP A 233 -7.30 -5.07 -11.93
C TRP A 233 -8.58 -4.57 -11.25
N ARG A 234 -8.48 -4.12 -10.00
CA ARG A 234 -9.56 -3.66 -9.12
C ARG A 234 -10.55 -4.73 -8.66
N VAL A 235 -10.40 -5.99 -9.03
CA VAL A 235 -11.22 -7.08 -8.50
C VAL A 235 -10.50 -7.78 -7.34
N GLY A 236 -10.79 -7.37 -6.11
CA GLY A 236 -10.24 -8.00 -4.91
C GLY A 236 -11.07 -9.20 -4.44
N THR A 237 -10.57 -9.90 -3.40
CA THR A 237 -11.23 -11.08 -2.81
C THR A 237 -12.66 -10.81 -2.33
N GLY A 238 -12.97 -9.57 -1.91
CA GLY A 238 -14.32 -9.17 -1.51
C GLY A 238 -15.29 -9.15 -2.69
N TYR A 239 -14.88 -8.60 -3.82
CA TYR A 239 -15.64 -8.61 -5.06
C TYR A 239 -15.83 -10.03 -5.57
N ARG A 240 -14.75 -10.80 -5.68
CA ARG A 240 -14.81 -12.19 -6.11
C ARG A 240 -15.82 -13.00 -5.30
N ARG A 241 -15.74 -12.96 -3.96
CA ARG A 241 -16.67 -13.72 -3.09
C ARG A 241 -18.14 -13.36 -3.32
N LYS A 242 -18.46 -12.07 -3.51
CA LYS A 242 -19.82 -11.61 -3.78
C LYS A 242 -20.29 -12.10 -5.14
N LEU A 243 -19.46 -11.98 -6.18
CA LEU A 243 -19.77 -12.44 -7.54
C LEU A 243 -19.95 -13.95 -7.59
N GLU A 244 -19.01 -14.73 -7.03
CA GLU A 244 -19.10 -16.20 -6.96
C GLU A 244 -20.35 -16.67 -6.19
N ALA A 245 -20.72 -15.98 -5.10
CA ALA A 245 -21.96 -16.28 -4.36
C ALA A 245 -23.24 -16.00 -5.17
N ALA A 246 -23.16 -15.12 -6.16
CA ALA A 246 -24.23 -14.83 -7.11
C ALA A 246 -24.14 -15.67 -8.40
N GLY A 247 -23.21 -16.63 -8.50
CA GLY A 247 -23.04 -17.49 -9.66
C GLY A 247 -22.24 -16.90 -10.82
N MET A 248 -21.56 -15.77 -10.61
CA MET A 248 -20.70 -15.11 -11.60
C MET A 248 -19.22 -15.41 -11.29
N PHE A 249 -18.52 -16.10 -12.19
CA PHE A 249 -17.16 -16.61 -11.97
C PHE A 249 -16.12 -15.97 -12.90
N THR A 250 -16.57 -15.21 -13.90
CA THR A 250 -15.73 -14.62 -14.95
C THR A 250 -16.16 -13.18 -15.24
N MET A 251 -15.28 -12.40 -15.90
CA MET A 251 -15.66 -11.06 -16.37
C MET A 251 -16.72 -11.12 -17.46
N GLY A 252 -16.74 -12.17 -18.29
CA GLY A 252 -17.81 -12.42 -19.24
C GLY A 252 -19.18 -12.64 -18.56
N ASP A 253 -19.22 -13.27 -17.37
CA ASP A 253 -20.47 -13.40 -16.62
C ASP A 253 -20.96 -12.03 -16.13
N VAL A 254 -20.07 -11.15 -15.67
CA VAL A 254 -20.40 -9.78 -15.26
C VAL A 254 -20.92 -8.97 -16.45
N ALA A 255 -20.22 -9.05 -17.61
CA ALA A 255 -20.64 -8.36 -18.83
C ALA A 255 -22.03 -8.83 -19.29
N ARG A 256 -22.28 -10.13 -19.32
CA ARG A 256 -23.61 -10.69 -19.67
C ARG A 256 -24.69 -10.29 -18.66
N CYS A 257 -24.36 -10.24 -17.38
CA CYS A 257 -25.30 -9.77 -16.35
C CYS A 257 -25.71 -8.31 -16.60
N SER A 258 -24.80 -7.44 -16.99
CA SER A 258 -25.07 -6.00 -17.18
C SER A 258 -26.06 -5.67 -18.31
N ILE A 259 -26.29 -6.60 -19.25
CA ILE A 259 -27.22 -6.42 -20.38
C ILE A 259 -28.54 -7.17 -20.21
N GLY A 260 -28.76 -7.81 -19.07
CA GLY A 260 -30.03 -8.48 -18.76
C GLY A 260 -31.18 -7.48 -18.64
N SER A 261 -32.38 -7.92 -19.00
CA SER A 261 -33.59 -7.09 -18.86
C SER A 261 -33.92 -6.85 -17.39
N THR A 262 -34.71 -5.82 -17.10
CA THR A 262 -35.20 -5.52 -15.73
C THR A 262 -36.03 -6.65 -15.10
N GLN A 263 -36.49 -7.60 -15.90
CA GLN A 263 -37.29 -8.76 -15.43
C GLN A 263 -36.38 -9.98 -15.14
N ASP A 264 -35.14 -9.98 -15.62
CA ASP A 264 -34.21 -11.07 -15.41
C ASP A 264 -33.56 -10.99 -14.01
N TYR A 265 -33.24 -12.14 -13.43
CA TYR A 265 -32.49 -12.16 -12.16
C TYR A 265 -31.07 -11.55 -12.31
N TYR A 266 -30.42 -11.86 -13.44
CA TYR A 266 -29.12 -11.30 -13.80
C TYR A 266 -29.33 -10.05 -14.66
N ASN A 267 -29.20 -8.90 -14.04
CA ASN A 267 -29.33 -7.60 -14.69
C ASN A 267 -28.40 -6.59 -14.01
N GLU A 268 -28.34 -5.39 -14.52
CA GLU A 268 -27.52 -4.31 -14.00
C GLU A 268 -27.87 -3.95 -12.56
N ASP A 269 -29.16 -3.94 -12.19
CA ASP A 269 -29.62 -3.63 -10.83
C ASP A 269 -29.04 -4.57 -9.78
N LEU A 270 -28.83 -5.86 -10.13
CA LEU A 270 -28.16 -6.81 -9.23
C LEU A 270 -26.74 -6.37 -8.92
N LEU A 271 -25.97 -5.90 -9.93
CA LEU A 271 -24.60 -5.43 -9.74
C LEU A 271 -24.56 -4.16 -8.88
N TYR A 272 -25.46 -3.20 -9.13
CA TYR A 272 -25.60 -2.00 -8.29
C TYR A 272 -26.01 -2.32 -6.85
N LYS A 273 -26.91 -3.28 -6.64
CA LYS A 273 -27.28 -3.75 -5.29
C LYS A 273 -26.07 -4.35 -4.55
N MET A 274 -25.16 -5.02 -5.25
CA MET A 274 -23.99 -5.67 -4.65
C MET A 274 -22.85 -4.69 -4.37
N PHE A 275 -22.63 -3.70 -5.25
CA PHE A 275 -21.42 -2.88 -5.27
C PHE A 275 -21.68 -1.37 -5.19
N GLY A 276 -22.93 -0.93 -5.22
CA GLY A 276 -23.29 0.49 -5.30
C GLY A 276 -22.73 1.12 -6.58
N ILE A 277 -22.35 2.38 -6.52
CA ILE A 277 -21.78 3.12 -7.67
C ILE A 277 -20.53 2.45 -8.26
N ASN A 278 -19.79 1.66 -7.48
CA ASN A 278 -18.63 0.93 -7.99
C ASN A 278 -19.00 -0.18 -9.00
N ALA A 279 -20.29 -0.48 -9.19
CA ALA A 279 -20.75 -1.39 -10.24
C ALA A 279 -20.43 -0.84 -11.63
N GLU A 280 -20.51 0.48 -11.84
CA GLU A 280 -20.19 1.12 -13.12
C GLU A 280 -18.77 0.75 -13.58
N LEU A 281 -17.78 0.98 -12.73
CA LEU A 281 -16.41 0.63 -13.06
C LEU A 281 -16.21 -0.86 -13.30
N LEU A 282 -16.90 -1.72 -12.55
CA LEU A 282 -16.82 -3.18 -12.73
C LEU A 282 -17.43 -3.60 -14.08
N ILE A 283 -18.54 -3.01 -14.47
CA ILE A 283 -19.22 -3.26 -15.75
C ILE A 283 -18.33 -2.77 -16.91
N ASP A 284 -17.86 -1.53 -16.84
CA ASP A 284 -16.96 -0.96 -17.85
C ASP A 284 -15.75 -1.87 -18.07
N HIS A 285 -15.07 -2.27 -17.00
CA HIS A 285 -13.93 -3.17 -17.07
C HIS A 285 -14.30 -4.56 -17.62
N ALA A 286 -15.50 -5.07 -17.32
CA ALA A 286 -15.96 -6.34 -17.87
C ALA A 286 -16.14 -6.27 -19.40
N TRP A 287 -16.47 -5.10 -19.93
CA TRP A 287 -16.54 -4.83 -21.36
C TRP A 287 -15.20 -4.44 -22.00
N GLY A 288 -14.15 -4.24 -21.19
CA GLY A 288 -12.84 -3.76 -21.65
C GLY A 288 -12.78 -2.26 -21.86
N TYR A 289 -13.69 -1.51 -21.24
CA TYR A 289 -13.78 -0.06 -21.35
C TYR A 289 -13.17 0.62 -20.12
N GLU A 290 -12.47 1.74 -20.32
CA GLU A 290 -11.95 2.61 -19.26
C GLU A 290 -11.98 4.06 -19.76
N PRO A 291 -12.84 4.91 -19.19
CA PRO A 291 -12.99 6.29 -19.63
C PRO A 291 -11.88 7.22 -19.14
N VAL A 292 -11.08 6.77 -18.15
CA VAL A 292 -10.02 7.61 -17.56
C VAL A 292 -8.85 7.71 -18.51
N THR A 293 -8.45 8.94 -18.79
CA THR A 293 -7.28 9.28 -19.62
C THR A 293 -6.13 9.82 -18.76
N MET A 294 -4.94 9.97 -19.36
CA MET A 294 -3.79 10.58 -18.69
C MET A 294 -4.09 11.99 -18.19
N ASP A 295 -4.77 12.81 -18.99
CA ASP A 295 -5.18 14.18 -18.63
C ASP A 295 -6.10 14.20 -17.41
N LEU A 296 -7.06 13.28 -17.34
CA LEU A 296 -7.95 13.15 -16.17
C LEU A 296 -7.17 12.77 -14.92
N ILE A 297 -6.20 11.85 -15.02
CA ILE A 297 -5.32 11.50 -13.89
C ILE A 297 -4.51 12.71 -13.43
N LYS A 298 -3.91 13.47 -14.37
CA LYS A 298 -3.07 14.63 -14.06
C LYS A 298 -3.88 15.80 -13.48
N SER A 299 -5.10 15.99 -13.93
CA SER A 299 -6.00 17.05 -13.43
C SER A 299 -6.69 16.69 -12.11
N TYR A 300 -6.76 15.41 -11.77
CA TYR A 300 -7.43 14.97 -10.55
C TYR A 300 -6.76 15.52 -9.30
N ARG A 301 -7.55 16.14 -8.45
CA ARG A 301 -7.14 16.64 -7.13
C ARG A 301 -7.96 15.91 -6.08
N PRO A 302 -7.38 14.91 -5.39
CA PRO A 302 -8.11 14.21 -4.35
C PRO A 302 -8.47 15.17 -3.22
N GLU A 303 -9.74 15.15 -2.82
CA GLU A 303 -10.15 15.76 -1.57
C GLU A 303 -9.64 14.88 -0.43
N THR A 304 -8.54 15.29 0.17
CA THR A 304 -7.96 14.58 1.30
C THR A 304 -8.77 14.87 2.55
N ASN A 305 -9.69 13.97 2.88
CA ASN A 305 -10.54 14.12 4.07
C ASN A 305 -9.86 13.61 5.35
N CYS A 306 -8.79 12.83 5.25
CA CYS A 306 -8.07 12.32 6.42
C CYS A 306 -6.59 12.02 6.13
N ILE A 307 -5.77 12.07 7.18
CA ILE A 307 -4.40 11.53 7.20
C ILE A 307 -4.34 10.46 8.29
N SER A 308 -3.91 9.26 7.90
CA SER A 308 -3.79 8.13 8.82
C SER A 308 -2.34 7.63 8.91
N SER A 309 -1.90 7.36 10.13
CA SER A 309 -0.61 6.71 10.42
C SER A 309 -0.84 5.43 11.20
N GLY A 310 -0.24 4.32 10.78
CA GLY A 310 -0.35 3.03 11.45
C GLY A 310 0.99 2.42 11.78
N GLN A 311 1.06 1.69 12.90
CA GLN A 311 2.24 0.96 13.33
C GLN A 311 1.86 -0.43 13.82
N VAL A 312 2.56 -1.46 13.32
CA VAL A 312 2.54 -2.81 13.89
C VAL A 312 3.79 -2.94 14.75
N LEU A 313 3.59 -3.19 16.04
CA LEU A 313 4.67 -3.30 17.01
C LEU A 313 5.46 -4.60 16.79
N HIS A 314 6.78 -4.58 17.00
CA HIS A 314 7.65 -5.75 16.83
C HIS A 314 7.34 -6.86 17.85
N CYS A 315 6.89 -6.49 19.04
CA CYS A 315 6.39 -7.40 20.08
C CYS A 315 5.09 -6.87 20.69
N ALA A 316 4.42 -7.67 21.50
CA ALA A 316 3.32 -7.23 22.33
C ALA A 316 3.81 -6.23 23.39
N MET A 317 3.14 -5.10 23.54
CA MET A 317 3.50 -4.02 24.45
C MET A 317 2.40 -3.81 25.50
N ASP A 318 2.81 -3.54 26.73
CA ASP A 318 1.90 -3.15 27.80
C ASP A 318 1.29 -1.76 27.59
N PHE A 319 0.33 -1.40 28.46
CA PHE A 319 -0.37 -0.13 28.40
C PHE A 319 0.59 1.07 28.47
N THR A 320 1.58 1.04 29.36
CA THR A 320 2.48 2.18 29.61
C THR A 320 3.41 2.42 28.41
N LYS A 321 4.00 1.37 27.87
CA LYS A 321 4.85 1.46 26.67
C LYS A 321 4.04 1.87 25.43
N THR A 322 2.84 1.31 25.28
CA THR A 322 1.92 1.70 24.19
C THR A 322 1.54 3.18 24.29
N LYS A 323 1.34 3.72 25.49
CA LYS A 323 1.02 5.13 25.72
C LYS A 323 2.12 6.06 25.20
N ILE A 324 3.40 5.70 25.39
CA ILE A 324 4.55 6.45 24.84
C ILE A 324 4.47 6.48 23.33
N ILE A 325 4.26 5.32 22.69
CA ILE A 325 4.18 5.20 21.23
C ILE A 325 3.01 6.01 20.65
N VAL A 326 1.84 5.98 21.30
CA VAL A 326 0.68 6.77 20.88
C VAL A 326 0.98 8.27 20.94
N ARG A 327 1.69 8.72 21.98
CA ARG A 327 2.15 10.11 22.09
C ARG A 327 3.09 10.49 20.95
N GLU A 328 4.12 9.67 20.68
CA GLU A 328 5.03 9.87 19.56
C GLU A 328 4.29 9.97 18.22
N MET A 329 3.28 9.12 18.03
CA MET A 329 2.46 9.14 16.81
C MET A 329 1.61 10.41 16.70
N ALA A 330 1.04 10.90 17.80
CA ALA A 330 0.26 12.13 17.84
C ALA A 330 1.13 13.36 17.53
N GLU A 331 2.32 13.42 18.11
CA GLU A 331 3.29 14.48 17.88
C GLU A 331 3.76 14.52 16.42
N GLN A 332 4.04 13.34 15.83
CA GLN A 332 4.41 13.27 14.41
C GLN A 332 3.24 13.65 13.51
N LEU A 333 2.00 13.23 13.82
CA LEU A 333 0.81 13.61 13.07
C LEU A 333 0.60 15.13 13.05
N ALA A 334 0.80 15.81 14.18
CA ALA A 334 0.72 17.26 14.26
C ALA A 334 1.78 17.96 13.38
N LEU A 335 3.01 17.43 13.36
CA LEU A 335 4.07 17.94 12.48
C LEU A 335 3.76 17.68 11.00
N ASP A 336 3.19 16.52 10.66
CA ASP A 336 2.81 16.18 9.28
C ASP A 336 1.67 17.08 8.77
N LEU A 337 0.69 17.40 9.63
CA LEU A 337 -0.38 18.34 9.33
C LEU A 337 0.19 19.75 9.05
N MET A 338 1.06 20.24 9.92
CA MET A 338 1.71 21.52 9.74
C MET A 338 2.55 21.60 8.46
N ALA A 339 3.35 20.56 8.19
CA ALA A 339 4.18 20.50 6.98
C ALA A 339 3.34 20.55 5.69
N LYS A 340 2.12 20.04 5.73
CA LYS A 340 1.16 20.03 4.62
C LYS A 340 0.21 21.22 4.62
N LYS A 341 0.32 22.15 5.58
CA LYS A 341 -0.60 23.27 5.79
C LYS A 341 -2.05 22.85 5.98
N LEU A 342 -2.27 21.73 6.67
CA LEU A 342 -3.59 21.19 6.97
C LEU A 342 -3.92 21.34 8.45
N VAL A 343 -5.20 21.43 8.75
CA VAL A 343 -5.76 21.43 10.11
C VAL A 343 -6.88 20.41 10.24
N THR A 344 -7.14 19.98 11.48
CA THR A 344 -8.18 18.98 11.81
C THR A 344 -8.95 19.42 13.05
N ASP A 345 -10.19 18.97 13.16
CA ASP A 345 -11.01 19.06 14.38
C ASP A 345 -11.31 17.69 15.02
N GLN A 346 -10.79 16.59 14.43
CA GLN A 346 -11.12 15.25 14.91
C GLN A 346 -9.95 14.29 14.79
N ILE A 347 -9.67 13.57 15.87
CA ILE A 347 -8.69 12.49 15.94
C ILE A 347 -9.41 11.17 16.19
N VAL A 348 -9.06 10.13 15.44
CA VAL A 348 -9.54 8.76 15.64
C VAL A 348 -8.37 7.87 16.02
N LEU A 349 -8.50 7.16 17.13
CA LEU A 349 -7.52 6.20 17.62
C LEU A 349 -8.09 4.78 17.57
N THR A 350 -7.34 3.87 16.99
CA THR A 350 -7.63 2.43 17.01
C THR A 350 -6.42 1.69 17.55
N VAL A 351 -6.62 0.88 18.60
CA VAL A 351 -5.58 0.07 19.24
C VAL A 351 -5.98 -1.40 19.16
N GLY A 352 -5.24 -2.17 18.37
CA GLY A 352 -5.44 -3.60 18.21
C GLY A 352 -4.60 -4.40 19.21
N TYR A 353 -5.25 -5.32 19.90
CA TYR A 353 -4.61 -6.16 20.90
C TYR A 353 -3.89 -7.36 20.29
N ASP A 354 -2.90 -7.91 21.03
CA ASP A 354 -2.18 -9.10 20.61
C ASP A 354 -3.00 -10.37 20.85
N ILE A 355 -2.81 -11.36 19.99
CA ILE A 355 -3.46 -12.68 20.11
C ILE A 355 -3.03 -13.44 21.37
N ASP A 356 -1.84 -13.13 21.89
CA ASP A 356 -1.30 -13.82 23.06
C ASP A 356 -2.05 -13.45 24.34
N ASN A 357 -2.85 -12.35 24.35
CA ASN A 357 -3.75 -12.04 25.44
C ASN A 357 -4.70 -13.19 25.82
N LEU A 358 -5.19 -13.93 24.82
CA LEU A 358 -6.10 -15.07 25.03
C LEU A 358 -5.37 -16.39 25.32
N LYS A 359 -4.03 -16.39 25.38
CA LYS A 359 -3.21 -17.55 25.69
C LYS A 359 -2.51 -17.45 27.04
N ILE A 360 -2.38 -16.22 27.57
CA ILE A 360 -1.77 -15.95 28.88
C ILE A 360 -2.86 -16.12 29.91
N PRO A 361 -2.79 -17.15 30.81
CA PRO A 361 -3.88 -17.45 31.77
C PRO A 361 -4.27 -16.24 32.62
N GLU A 362 -3.29 -15.48 33.10
CA GLU A 362 -3.50 -14.32 33.97
C GLU A 362 -4.29 -13.20 33.26
N ILE A 363 -4.27 -13.14 31.95
CA ILE A 363 -5.04 -12.16 31.13
C ILE A 363 -6.35 -12.80 30.68
N ALA A 364 -6.29 -14.03 30.14
CA ALA A 364 -7.43 -14.71 29.54
C ALA A 364 -8.55 -14.95 30.54
N ASP A 365 -8.22 -15.37 31.78
CA ASP A 365 -9.19 -15.67 32.86
C ASP A 365 -9.90 -14.41 33.38
N HIS A 366 -9.29 -13.23 33.22
CA HIS A 366 -9.84 -11.95 33.67
C HIS A 366 -10.45 -11.11 32.53
N TYR A 367 -10.30 -11.54 31.28
CA TYR A 367 -10.87 -10.80 30.15
C TYR A 367 -12.28 -11.27 29.82
N HIS A 368 -13.26 -10.40 30.11
CA HIS A 368 -14.68 -10.64 29.83
C HIS A 368 -15.23 -9.78 28.68
N GLY A 369 -14.34 -9.14 27.91
CA GLY A 369 -14.71 -8.31 26.76
C GLY A 369 -15.04 -9.11 25.51
N GLU A 370 -15.45 -8.40 24.47
CA GLU A 370 -15.80 -8.99 23.17
C GLU A 370 -14.55 -9.60 22.48
N ILE A 371 -14.70 -10.82 21.96
CA ILE A 371 -13.68 -11.51 21.16
C ILE A 371 -14.11 -11.47 19.70
N THR A 372 -13.19 -11.10 18.82
CA THR A 372 -13.40 -11.06 17.36
C THR A 372 -12.43 -12.04 16.67
N VAL A 373 -12.71 -12.33 15.39
CA VAL A 373 -11.85 -13.17 14.57
C VAL A 373 -11.09 -12.28 13.59
N ASP A 374 -9.76 -12.41 13.60
CA ASP A 374 -8.92 -11.69 12.65
C ASP A 374 -9.01 -12.28 11.23
N ARG A 375 -8.36 -11.60 10.26
CA ARG A 375 -8.36 -12.06 8.85
C ARG A 375 -7.73 -13.44 8.62
N TYR A 376 -7.04 -13.99 9.62
CA TYR A 376 -6.43 -15.33 9.58
C TYR A 376 -7.26 -16.38 10.32
N GLY A 377 -8.48 -16.05 10.75
CA GLY A 377 -9.34 -16.96 11.49
C GLY A 377 -8.98 -17.12 12.97
N ARG A 378 -8.13 -16.25 13.53
CA ARG A 378 -7.67 -16.36 14.92
C ARG A 378 -8.51 -15.48 15.83
N SER A 379 -8.90 -16.01 17.01
CA SER A 379 -9.56 -15.24 18.05
C SER A 379 -8.62 -14.19 18.64
N VAL A 380 -9.10 -12.96 18.77
CA VAL A 380 -8.39 -11.82 19.36
C VAL A 380 -9.36 -10.96 20.17
N PRO A 381 -8.92 -10.29 21.26
CA PRO A 381 -9.74 -9.29 21.90
C PRO A 381 -10.15 -8.20 20.89
N LYS A 382 -11.40 -7.74 20.95
CA LYS A 382 -11.89 -6.66 20.09
C LYS A 382 -11.00 -5.42 20.28
N HIS A 383 -10.57 -4.82 19.18
CA HIS A 383 -9.75 -3.62 19.21
C HIS A 383 -10.46 -2.46 19.91
N ALA A 384 -9.70 -1.65 20.67
CA ALA A 384 -10.18 -0.38 21.16
C ALA A 384 -10.28 0.62 20.01
N HIS A 385 -11.40 1.33 19.93
CA HIS A 385 -11.66 2.33 18.90
C HIS A 385 -12.41 3.50 19.52
N GLY A 386 -12.03 4.71 19.15
CA GLY A 386 -12.71 5.90 19.63
C GLY A 386 -12.29 7.15 18.86
N THR A 387 -13.11 8.19 19.07
CA THR A 387 -12.96 9.50 18.46
C THR A 387 -12.77 10.55 19.55
N GLY A 388 -11.83 11.47 19.34
CA GLY A 388 -11.60 12.66 20.12
C GLY A 388 -11.81 13.89 19.26
N ASN A 389 -12.75 14.76 19.65
CA ASN A 389 -13.02 16.02 18.94
C ASN A 389 -12.21 17.14 19.57
N LEU A 390 -11.70 18.00 18.70
CA LEU A 390 -11.02 19.24 19.05
C LEU A 390 -12.03 20.40 18.94
N THR A 391 -11.95 21.37 19.84
CA THR A 391 -12.90 22.50 19.85
C THR A 391 -12.75 23.44 18.66
N THR A 392 -11.60 23.39 17.98
CA THR A 392 -11.29 24.23 16.82
C THR A 392 -10.42 23.46 15.83
N MET A 393 -10.52 23.82 14.56
CA MET A 393 -9.61 23.33 13.52
C MET A 393 -8.17 23.72 13.88
N THR A 394 -7.27 22.76 14.00
CA THR A 394 -5.91 23.01 14.48
C THR A 394 -4.88 22.00 13.98
N ALA A 395 -3.62 22.41 13.91
CA ALA A 395 -2.44 21.56 13.80
C ALA A 395 -1.53 21.68 15.04
N SER A 396 -2.05 22.24 16.15
CA SER A 396 -1.31 22.42 17.40
C SER A 396 -0.89 21.07 17.96
N LEU A 397 0.41 20.93 18.20
CA LEU A 397 1.01 19.73 18.76
C LEU A 397 0.46 19.43 20.15
N SER A 398 0.31 20.45 21.00
CA SER A 398 -0.20 20.28 22.37
C SER A 398 -1.66 19.81 22.36
N LYS A 399 -2.55 20.46 21.58
CA LYS A 399 -3.98 20.13 21.52
C LYS A 399 -4.22 18.72 20.95
N ILE A 400 -3.54 18.37 19.86
CA ILE A 400 -3.65 17.03 19.25
C ILE A 400 -3.13 15.96 20.20
N THR A 401 -1.98 16.18 20.84
CA THR A 401 -1.41 15.21 21.79
C THR A 401 -2.30 15.04 23.01
N GLU A 402 -2.77 16.12 23.62
CA GLU A 402 -3.65 16.09 24.79
C GLU A 402 -4.95 15.33 24.49
N THR A 403 -5.64 15.66 23.38
CA THR A 403 -6.85 14.96 22.95
C THR A 403 -6.59 13.48 22.70
N THR A 404 -5.47 13.14 22.04
CA THR A 404 -5.11 11.75 21.75
C THR A 404 -4.82 10.97 23.04
N MET A 405 -4.11 11.58 24.00
CA MET A 405 -3.78 10.93 25.26
C MET A 405 -5.01 10.70 26.14
N GLY A 406 -5.91 11.70 26.24
CA GLY A 406 -7.18 11.53 26.93
C GLY A 406 -8.08 10.47 26.29
N LEU A 407 -8.08 10.40 24.94
CA LEU A 407 -8.78 9.34 24.21
C LEU A 407 -8.18 7.96 24.52
N TYR A 408 -6.85 7.83 24.49
CA TYR A 408 -6.14 6.59 24.82
C TYR A 408 -6.51 6.05 26.20
N GLU A 409 -6.44 6.89 27.23
CA GLU A 409 -6.76 6.51 28.62
C GLU A 409 -8.22 6.08 28.78
N ARG A 410 -9.13 6.67 28.00
CA ARG A 410 -10.56 6.36 28.06
C ARG A 410 -10.93 5.03 27.40
N ILE A 411 -10.28 4.67 26.25
CA ILE A 411 -10.74 3.55 25.44
C ILE A 411 -9.89 2.29 25.59
N VAL A 412 -8.60 2.41 25.94
CA VAL A 412 -7.68 1.27 25.94
C VAL A 412 -7.74 0.51 27.27
N ASN A 413 -7.92 -0.80 27.18
CA ASN A 413 -7.91 -1.66 28.36
C ASN A 413 -6.46 -1.82 28.87
N PRO A 414 -6.15 -1.39 30.13
CA PRO A 414 -4.79 -1.41 30.66
C PRO A 414 -4.24 -2.82 30.94
N SER A 415 -5.12 -3.83 31.01
CA SER A 415 -4.72 -5.22 31.27
C SER A 415 -4.33 -5.98 30.01
N LEU A 416 -4.53 -5.41 28.82
CA LEU A 416 -4.28 -6.09 27.56
C LEU A 416 -2.99 -5.61 26.88
N LEU A 417 -2.28 -6.55 26.30
CA LEU A 417 -1.10 -6.30 25.47
C LEU A 417 -1.52 -5.81 24.08
N THR A 418 -0.88 -4.75 23.61
CA THR A 418 -1.13 -4.11 22.33
C THR A 418 -0.20 -4.64 21.24
N ARG A 419 -0.72 -4.76 20.00
CA ARG A 419 0.05 -5.19 18.83
C ARG A 419 0.03 -4.19 17.68
N ARG A 420 -1.02 -3.40 17.57
CA ARG A 420 -1.20 -2.45 16.47
C ARG A 420 -1.81 -1.14 16.97
N ILE A 421 -1.33 -0.04 16.41
CA ILE A 421 -1.87 1.29 16.67
C ILE A 421 -2.17 1.94 15.32
N THR A 422 -3.29 2.61 15.22
CA THR A 422 -3.63 3.46 14.05
C THR A 422 -4.20 4.76 14.59
N LEU A 423 -3.63 5.87 14.15
CA LEU A 423 -4.05 7.23 14.49
C LEU A 423 -4.41 7.98 13.21
N THR A 424 -5.58 8.60 13.18
CA THR A 424 -6.12 9.28 12.00
C THR A 424 -6.60 10.67 12.40
N ALA A 425 -6.21 11.68 11.63
CA ALA A 425 -6.82 13.00 11.63
C ALA A 425 -7.87 13.05 10.53
N ASN A 426 -9.11 13.36 10.89
CA ASN A 426 -10.25 13.50 9.97
C ASN A 426 -10.61 14.97 9.72
N HIS A 427 -11.55 15.20 8.82
CA HIS A 427 -12.11 16.51 8.48
C HIS A 427 -11.02 17.53 8.14
N LEU A 428 -10.04 17.11 7.35
CA LEU A 428 -8.91 17.95 7.01
C LEU A 428 -9.36 19.14 6.17
N LYS A 429 -8.87 20.33 6.55
CA LYS A 429 -9.03 21.57 5.78
C LYS A 429 -7.67 22.22 5.57
N ASP A 430 -7.55 23.00 4.51
CA ASP A 430 -6.41 23.88 4.28
C ASP A 430 -6.39 24.96 5.36
N ALA A 431 -5.25 25.14 6.03
CA ALA A 431 -5.10 26.10 7.12
C ALA A 431 -5.35 27.55 6.68
N ASP A 432 -5.06 27.88 5.41
CA ASP A 432 -5.27 29.21 4.88
C ASP A 432 -6.75 29.48 4.57
N LYS A 433 -7.52 28.45 4.18
CA LYS A 433 -8.97 28.57 3.93
C LYS A 433 -9.80 28.71 5.20
N VAL A 434 -9.40 28.07 6.30
CA VAL A 434 -10.15 28.13 7.58
C VAL A 434 -10.12 29.52 8.22
N LYS A 435 -9.11 30.34 7.93
CA LYS A 435 -9.03 31.71 8.47
C LYS A 435 -10.14 32.62 7.97
N ASP A 436 -10.72 32.33 6.83
CA ASP A 436 -11.73 33.13 6.15
C ASP A 436 -13.16 32.59 6.32
N GLU A 437 -13.36 31.44 6.99
CA GLU A 437 -14.70 30.91 7.23
C GLU A 437 -15.37 31.63 8.40
N PRO A 438 -16.59 32.21 8.20
CA PRO A 438 -17.36 32.75 9.29
C PRO A 438 -17.76 31.65 10.28
N VAL A 439 -17.54 31.90 11.57
CA VAL A 439 -17.98 30.98 12.63
C VAL A 439 -19.49 31.10 12.77
N TYR A 440 -20.23 30.09 12.34
CA TYR A 440 -21.67 29.99 12.59
C TYR A 440 -21.89 29.27 13.91
N GLU A 441 -22.45 29.92 14.89
CA GLU A 441 -22.98 29.28 16.09
C GLU A 441 -24.35 28.65 15.74
N GLN A 442 -24.46 27.35 15.89
CA GLN A 442 -25.75 26.69 15.80
C GLN A 442 -26.54 27.00 17.08
N LEU A 443 -27.48 27.91 16.98
CA LEU A 443 -28.43 28.17 18.06
C LEU A 443 -29.34 26.94 18.22
N ASP A 444 -29.39 26.38 19.45
CA ASP A 444 -30.32 25.32 19.77
C ASP A 444 -31.74 25.86 19.80
N LEU A 445 -32.58 25.35 18.88
CA LEU A 445 -33.98 25.77 18.72
C LEU A 445 -34.88 25.36 19.92
N PHE A 446 -34.38 24.44 20.79
CA PHE A 446 -35.16 23.87 21.89
C PHE A 446 -34.80 24.44 23.26
N SER A 447 -33.69 25.16 23.39
CA SER A 447 -33.39 25.96 24.58
C SER A 447 -34.16 27.29 24.55
N GLY A 448 -35.44 27.18 24.29
CA GLY A 448 -36.38 28.28 24.15
C GLY A 448 -36.30 29.27 25.29
N GLY A 449 -35.86 30.45 24.96
CA GLY A 449 -36.35 31.67 25.53
C GLY A 449 -35.87 32.00 26.95
N LEU A 450 -35.25 33.17 27.05
CA LEU A 450 -35.39 34.12 28.17
C LEU A 450 -35.30 33.55 29.59
N LEU A 451 -34.18 33.00 29.95
CA LEU A 451 -33.66 33.12 31.29
C LEU A 451 -32.20 33.50 31.15
N TYR A 452 -31.85 34.61 31.70
CA TYR A 452 -30.47 35.02 31.94
C TYR A 452 -29.80 34.00 32.88
N ALA A 453 -29.36 32.90 32.29
CA ALA A 453 -28.31 32.10 32.90
C ALA A 453 -27.01 32.68 32.35
N GLU A 454 -26.16 33.11 33.21
CA GLU A 454 -24.76 33.37 32.92
C GLU A 454 -24.17 32.05 32.37
N GLN A 455 -24.37 31.82 31.04
CA GLN A 455 -23.57 30.82 30.33
C GLN A 455 -22.18 31.43 30.25
N GLU A 456 -21.21 30.73 30.84
CA GLU A 456 -19.80 31.04 30.59
C GLU A 456 -19.64 31.25 29.08
N PRO A 457 -19.08 32.38 28.63
CA PRO A 457 -18.91 32.64 27.21
C PRO A 457 -18.10 31.50 26.62
N ALA A 458 -18.55 30.99 25.47
CA ALA A 458 -17.80 30.05 24.66
C ALA A 458 -16.33 30.44 24.75
N GLN A 459 -15.48 29.58 25.27
CA GLN A 459 -14.13 29.88 25.76
C GLN A 459 -13.40 30.77 24.78
N HIS A 460 -13.47 32.07 24.95
CA HIS A 460 -12.61 33.01 24.26
C HIS A 460 -11.20 32.63 24.62
N THR A 461 -10.49 32.04 23.65
CA THR A 461 -9.07 31.70 23.79
C THR A 461 -8.40 32.92 24.42
N THR A 462 -7.94 32.81 25.66
CA THR A 462 -7.34 33.91 26.39
C THR A 462 -6.16 34.45 25.59
N GLN A 463 -5.85 35.74 25.74
CA GLN A 463 -4.69 36.32 25.05
C GLN A 463 -3.41 35.54 25.31
N GLN A 464 -3.26 35.02 26.53
CA GLN A 464 -2.14 34.14 26.91
C GLN A 464 -2.12 32.82 26.15
N GLU A 465 -3.29 32.20 25.89
CA GLU A 465 -3.39 30.96 25.12
C GLU A 465 -3.06 31.21 23.64
N LYS A 466 -3.51 32.32 23.07
CA LYS A 466 -3.14 32.71 21.69
C LYS A 466 -1.64 32.88 21.53
N GLU A 467 -1.00 33.61 22.46
CA GLU A 467 0.46 33.78 22.45
C GLU A 467 1.21 32.47 22.63
N ARG A 468 0.69 31.56 23.47
CA ARG A 468 1.25 30.23 23.65
C ARG A 468 1.17 29.40 22.37
N LEU A 469 0.02 29.40 21.69
CA LEU A 469 -0.17 28.67 20.42
C LEU A 469 0.69 29.26 19.30
N GLU A 470 0.88 30.57 19.23
CA GLU A 470 1.82 31.19 18.27
C GLU A 470 3.28 30.78 18.55
N LYS A 471 3.72 30.82 19.79
CA LYS A 471 5.07 30.34 20.17
C LYS A 471 5.25 28.85 19.82
N GLU A 472 4.24 28.02 20.08
CA GLU A 472 4.24 26.60 19.73
C GLU A 472 4.35 26.42 18.19
N LYS A 473 3.58 27.18 17.42
CA LYS A 473 3.63 27.15 15.95
C LYS A 473 5.04 27.46 15.43
N HIS A 474 5.67 28.53 15.92
CA HIS A 474 7.03 28.88 15.54
C HIS A 474 8.05 27.80 15.92
N LEU A 475 7.87 27.15 17.10
CA LEU A 475 8.70 26.02 17.50
C LEU A 475 8.53 24.82 16.56
N GLN A 476 7.29 24.46 16.22
CA GLN A 476 7.01 23.38 15.27
C GLN A 476 7.63 23.67 13.88
N GLU A 477 7.51 24.89 13.37
CA GLU A 477 8.15 25.32 12.11
C GLU A 477 9.68 25.21 12.17
N ALA A 478 10.28 25.61 13.29
CA ALA A 478 11.72 25.47 13.51
C ALA A 478 12.14 23.99 13.54
N MET A 479 11.38 23.13 14.24
CA MET A 479 11.61 21.69 14.27
C MET A 479 11.53 21.06 12.87
N LEU A 480 10.53 21.44 12.07
CA LEU A 480 10.40 20.96 10.69
C LEU A 480 11.59 21.37 9.82
N ARG A 481 12.06 22.63 9.92
CA ARG A 481 13.25 23.11 9.20
C ARG A 481 14.50 22.34 9.56
N VAL A 482 14.71 22.07 10.85
CA VAL A 482 15.89 21.30 11.32
C VAL A 482 15.78 19.85 10.85
N LYS A 483 14.62 19.21 11.00
CA LYS A 483 14.40 17.81 10.55
C LYS A 483 14.53 17.65 9.04
N SER A 484 14.11 18.65 8.26
CA SER A 484 14.28 18.65 6.80
C SER A 484 15.75 18.80 6.38
N LYS A 485 16.52 19.64 7.07
CA LYS A 485 17.92 19.92 6.72
C LYS A 485 18.90 18.84 7.21
N TYR A 486 18.68 18.31 8.41
CA TYR A 486 19.63 17.45 9.12
C TYR A 486 19.12 16.02 9.38
N GLY A 487 17.92 15.70 8.90
CA GLY A 487 17.29 14.40 9.05
C GLY A 487 16.29 14.33 10.21
N LYS A 488 15.39 13.35 10.12
CA LYS A 488 14.26 13.21 11.05
C LYS A 488 14.66 13.04 12.51
N ASN A 489 15.83 12.50 12.80
CA ASN A 489 16.38 12.29 14.14
C ASN A 489 17.27 13.45 14.67
N ALA A 490 17.37 14.55 13.93
CA ALA A 490 18.19 15.70 14.34
C ALA A 490 17.66 16.42 15.58
N ILE A 491 16.34 16.36 15.82
CA ILE A 491 15.70 16.81 17.06
C ILE A 491 14.80 15.69 17.56
N LEU A 492 15.04 15.30 18.80
CA LEU A 492 14.25 14.31 19.55
C LEU A 492 13.78 14.94 20.86
N LYS A 493 12.64 14.50 21.37
CA LYS A 493 12.19 14.83 22.72
C LYS A 493 12.72 13.82 23.73
N ALA A 494 12.81 14.20 25.00
CA ALA A 494 13.23 13.27 26.05
C ALA A 494 12.35 12.00 26.12
N ALA A 495 11.06 12.12 25.79
CA ALA A 495 10.14 10.99 25.70
C ALA A 495 10.54 9.96 24.62
N ASP A 496 11.15 10.41 23.52
CA ASP A 496 11.61 9.55 22.42
C ASP A 496 12.81 8.66 22.81
N LEU A 497 13.41 8.90 23.98
CA LEU A 497 14.53 8.16 24.54
C LEU A 497 14.12 7.18 25.65
N GLN A 498 12.85 7.13 26.01
CA GLN A 498 12.33 6.24 27.03
C GLN A 498 12.27 4.78 26.54
N GLU A 499 12.30 3.84 27.48
CA GLU A 499 12.11 2.43 27.16
C GLU A 499 10.72 2.19 26.54
N GLY A 500 10.68 1.57 25.38
CA GLY A 500 9.46 1.35 24.59
C GLY A 500 9.20 2.40 23.52
N ALA A 501 9.93 3.53 23.50
CA ALA A 501 9.85 4.51 22.43
C ALA A 501 10.28 3.92 21.08
N THR A 502 9.64 4.36 19.99
CA THR A 502 9.87 3.81 18.64
C THR A 502 10.27 4.87 17.61
N THR A 503 10.23 6.15 17.95
CA THR A 503 10.44 7.27 17.01
C THR A 503 11.79 7.18 16.29
N ILE A 504 12.88 6.88 16.97
CA ILE A 504 14.23 6.81 16.38
C ILE A 504 14.27 5.75 15.27
N ASP A 505 13.73 4.55 15.55
CA ASP A 505 13.72 3.45 14.59
C ASP A 505 12.72 3.71 13.45
N ARG A 506 11.57 4.30 13.74
CA ARG A 506 10.58 4.71 12.72
C ARG A 506 11.15 5.75 11.76
N ASN A 507 11.89 6.72 12.26
CA ASN A 507 12.51 7.75 11.44
C ASN A 507 13.58 7.20 10.47
N ARG A 508 14.13 6.01 10.76
CA ARG A 508 15.04 5.24 9.90
C ARG A 508 14.32 4.31 8.93
N GLN A 509 13.00 4.44 8.82
CA GLN A 509 12.18 3.60 7.96
C GLN A 509 11.50 4.41 6.87
N ILE A 510 11.29 3.78 5.72
CA ILE A 510 10.45 4.24 4.62
C ILE A 510 9.37 3.18 4.42
N GLY A 511 8.07 3.58 4.50
CA GLY A 511 6.98 2.62 4.37
C GLY A 511 6.97 1.48 5.41
N GLY A 512 7.57 1.70 6.59
CA GLY A 512 7.67 0.71 7.67
C GLY A 512 8.81 -0.32 7.52
N HIS A 513 9.70 -0.14 6.55
CA HIS A 513 10.88 -0.96 6.30
C HIS A 513 12.16 -0.14 6.41
N LYS A 514 13.31 -0.80 6.59
CA LYS A 514 14.61 -0.10 6.66
C LYS A 514 14.85 0.75 5.41
N ALA A 515 15.31 1.99 5.63
CA ALA A 515 15.62 2.95 4.57
C ALA A 515 16.84 2.55 3.75
#